data_4a845d5b06fc1356504172f142a24594
#
_entry.id   4a845d5b06fc1356504172f142a24594
#
_cell.length_a   1.000
_cell.length_b   1.000
_cell.length_c   1.000
_cell.angle_alpha   90.00
_cell.angle_beta   90.00
_cell.angle_gamma   90.00
#
_symmetry.space_group_name_H-M   'P 1'
#
loop_
_entity.id
_entity.type
_entity.pdbx_description
1 polymer ?
#
loop_
_entity_poly.entity_id
_entity_poly.type
_entity_poly.pdbx_seq_one_letter_code
_entity_poly.pdbx_strand_id
1 'polypeptide(L)'
;MKPIRRIDIILIACGAAFSFIASVSASAQETGTFMRNPAESRTMSLAGAGVVSLDDVSVLDNAALSPFSLNRFSAGVSSQSWMRNVSGGGMSSYSMSVRYTSGKAGTFYLGMRSLKMPPFEQTDDYGNVIDDSSSPLDMAFEAGYAYRFCGDFSAALTARYLRLDPGYGDAANAVSFDAGLAWRHDFSGVLEDVAAIAQLKNFGTSPDYGSGRRSLPWQVNAGASAGILLGNHNRFRAGASLDIPVSPECGGMSPERGVSASFGAEYSFRRMVYARVGYHLGNQSSGEQRWGSVGLGFRFWHMTLDGAWILAQSSSPLRNTFSGTLSVWF
;
A
#
# COMPACT_ATOMS: atom_id res chain seq x y z
N MET A 1 10.81 -35.79 -20.90
CA MET A 1 10.23 -34.82 -19.93
C MET A 1 9.72 -33.64 -20.72
N LYS A 2 8.41 -33.31 -20.66
CA LYS A 2 7.86 -32.12 -21.33
C LYS A 2 8.35 -30.89 -20.54
N PRO A 3 8.81 -29.81 -21.20
CA PRO A 3 9.16 -28.60 -20.50
C PRO A 3 7.94 -28.04 -19.78
N ILE A 4 8.06 -27.79 -18.48
CA ILE A 4 7.02 -27.14 -17.66
C ILE A 4 6.72 -25.80 -18.31
N ARG A 5 5.49 -25.57 -18.74
CA ARG A 5 5.08 -24.30 -19.33
C ARG A 5 5.16 -23.21 -18.26
N ARG A 6 5.58 -22.01 -18.65
CA ARG A 6 5.72 -20.84 -17.75
C ARG A 6 4.45 -20.55 -16.94
N ILE A 7 3.28 -20.89 -17.49
CA ILE A 7 1.96 -20.78 -16.83
C ILE A 7 1.82 -21.76 -15.66
N ASP A 8 2.41 -22.97 -15.76
CA ASP A 8 2.30 -23.98 -14.71
C ASP A 8 3.09 -23.56 -13.44
N ILE A 9 4.18 -22.80 -13.60
CA ILE A 9 4.98 -22.27 -12.48
C ILE A 9 4.20 -21.20 -11.72
N ILE A 10 3.43 -20.35 -12.43
CA ILE A 10 2.58 -19.31 -11.81
C ILE A 10 1.47 -19.96 -10.99
N LEU A 11 0.82 -20.97 -11.53
CA LEU A 11 -0.25 -21.72 -10.85
C LEU A 11 0.28 -22.47 -9.63
N ILE A 12 1.48 -23.04 -9.68
CA ILE A 12 2.12 -23.74 -8.56
C ILE A 12 2.56 -22.73 -7.48
N ALA A 13 3.13 -21.57 -7.85
CA ALA A 13 3.52 -20.53 -6.90
C ALA A 13 2.32 -19.89 -6.21
N CYS A 14 1.23 -19.63 -6.94
CA CYS A 14 -0.04 -19.19 -6.34
C CYS A 14 -0.67 -20.26 -5.45
N GLY A 15 -0.64 -21.54 -5.85
CA GLY A 15 -1.16 -22.66 -5.09
C GLY A 15 -0.38 -22.94 -3.80
N ALA A 16 0.95 -22.80 -3.82
CA ALA A 16 1.80 -22.99 -2.65
C ALA A 16 1.64 -21.88 -1.61
N ALA A 17 1.47 -20.63 -2.04
CA ALA A 17 1.14 -19.51 -1.16
C ALA A 17 -0.23 -19.70 -0.48
N PHE A 18 -1.17 -20.34 -1.17
CA PHE A 18 -2.52 -20.59 -0.67
C PHE A 18 -2.60 -21.70 0.40
N SER A 19 -1.69 -22.66 0.37
CA SER A 19 -1.73 -23.83 1.27
C SER A 19 -1.15 -23.60 2.67
N PHE A 20 -0.43 -22.49 2.90
CA PHE A 20 0.27 -22.22 4.16
C PHE A 20 -0.59 -21.51 5.22
N ILE A 21 -1.84 -21.14 4.89
CA ILE A 21 -2.66 -20.22 5.70
C ILE A 21 -3.65 -20.94 6.63
N ALA A 22 -3.71 -22.27 6.60
CA ALA A 22 -4.71 -23.03 7.37
C ALA A 22 -4.18 -23.44 8.75
N SER A 23 -4.24 -22.58 9.74
CA SER A 23 -4.49 -22.86 11.17
C SER A 23 -3.89 -21.79 12.11
N VAL A 24 -4.64 -20.74 12.41
CA VAL A 24 -4.47 -20.01 13.70
C VAL A 24 -5.83 -19.49 14.10
N SER A 25 -6.38 -20.04 15.17
CA SER A 25 -7.61 -19.54 15.80
C SER A 25 -7.22 -18.77 17.06
N ALA A 26 -7.31 -17.45 17.03
CA ALA A 26 -7.34 -16.61 18.21
C ALA A 26 -8.07 -15.31 17.87
N SER A 27 -9.09 -14.97 18.62
CA SER A 27 -9.78 -13.69 18.53
C SER A 27 -8.92 -12.60 19.23
N ALA A 28 -8.06 -11.97 18.49
CA ALA A 28 -7.27 -10.84 18.92
C ALA A 28 -7.58 -9.62 18.02
N GLN A 29 -7.75 -8.44 18.59
CA GLN A 29 -8.04 -7.19 17.87
C GLN A 29 -6.85 -6.76 17.01
N GLU A 30 -7.06 -6.33 15.77
CA GLU A 30 -5.99 -5.85 14.87
C GLU A 30 -5.39 -4.52 15.35
N THR A 31 -4.09 -4.36 15.10
CA THR A 31 -3.34 -3.11 15.34
C THR A 31 -2.43 -2.81 14.15
N GLY A 32 -1.91 -1.57 14.06
CA GLY A 32 -1.04 -1.18 12.93
C GLY A 32 -1.78 -1.11 11.59
N THR A 33 -3.08 -0.89 11.60
CA THR A 33 -3.94 -0.86 10.39
C THR A 33 -3.56 0.25 9.41
N PHE A 34 -2.81 1.26 9.85
CA PHE A 34 -2.28 2.33 8.98
C PHE A 34 -1.39 1.79 7.85
N MET A 35 -0.83 0.60 8.00
CA MET A 35 -0.04 -0.05 6.94
C MET A 35 -0.87 -0.47 5.72
N ARG A 36 -2.20 -0.56 5.84
CA ARG A 36 -3.12 -0.79 4.70
C ARG A 36 -3.39 0.48 3.90
N ASN A 37 -3.15 1.66 4.50
CA ASN A 37 -3.39 2.92 3.81
C ASN A 37 -2.39 3.11 2.67
N PRO A 38 -2.80 3.69 1.52
CA PRO A 38 -1.88 4.08 0.47
C PRO A 38 -0.77 4.98 1.02
N ALA A 39 0.50 4.64 0.76
CA ALA A 39 1.62 5.41 1.29
C ALA A 39 1.85 6.74 0.58
N GLU A 40 1.47 6.83 -0.70
CA GLU A 40 1.75 7.97 -1.57
C GLU A 40 0.49 8.47 -2.26
N SER A 41 0.48 9.76 -2.65
CA SER A 41 -0.64 10.40 -3.35
C SER A 41 -1.02 9.68 -4.64
N ARG A 42 -0.03 9.12 -5.34
CA ARG A 42 -0.28 8.37 -6.58
C ARG A 42 -1.14 7.14 -6.33
N THR A 43 -0.78 6.30 -5.37
CA THR A 43 -1.56 5.12 -4.98
C THR A 43 -2.92 5.51 -4.40
N MET A 44 -2.97 6.60 -3.61
CA MET A 44 -4.23 7.14 -3.08
C MET A 44 -5.17 7.59 -4.21
N SER A 45 -4.65 8.28 -5.23
CA SER A 45 -5.45 8.76 -6.36
C SER A 45 -6.04 7.65 -7.22
N LEU A 46 -5.46 6.44 -7.15
CA LEU A 46 -5.92 5.21 -7.78
C LEU A 46 -6.73 4.32 -6.83
N ALA A 47 -7.16 4.89 -5.70
CA ALA A 47 -7.93 4.22 -4.65
C ALA A 47 -7.29 2.92 -4.12
N GLY A 48 -5.94 2.85 -4.09
CA GLY A 48 -5.18 1.67 -3.66
C GLY A 48 -4.77 0.73 -4.81
N ALA A 49 -5.27 0.91 -6.04
CA ALA A 49 -4.87 0.11 -7.20
C ALA A 49 -3.46 0.48 -7.71
N GLY A 50 -2.46 0.37 -6.84
CA GLY A 50 -1.08 0.78 -7.12
C GLY A 50 -0.40 0.04 -8.29
N VAL A 51 -0.93 -1.10 -8.72
CA VAL A 51 -0.48 -1.84 -9.90
C VAL A 51 -0.64 -1.03 -11.20
N VAL A 52 -1.48 -0.01 -11.22
CA VAL A 52 -1.70 0.88 -12.38
C VAL A 52 -0.52 1.83 -12.59
N SER A 53 0.19 2.24 -11.55
CA SER A 53 1.25 3.24 -11.63
C SER A 53 2.63 2.60 -11.85
N LEU A 54 3.03 2.39 -13.12
CA LEU A 54 4.28 1.73 -13.49
C LEU A 54 5.44 2.68 -13.83
N ASP A 55 5.17 3.93 -14.18
CA ASP A 55 6.22 4.91 -14.55
C ASP A 55 7.10 5.33 -13.35
N ASP A 56 6.51 5.33 -12.17
CA ASP A 56 7.20 5.64 -10.92
C ASP A 56 6.55 4.83 -9.79
N VAL A 57 7.15 3.70 -9.52
CA VAL A 57 6.60 2.70 -8.60
C VAL A 57 6.86 3.11 -7.16
N SER A 58 5.80 3.20 -6.35
CA SER A 58 5.91 3.28 -4.90
C SER A 58 6.45 1.97 -4.35
N VAL A 59 7.65 1.99 -3.79
CA VAL A 59 8.25 0.80 -3.14
C VAL A 59 7.54 0.42 -1.85
N LEU A 60 6.88 1.38 -1.21
CA LEU A 60 6.10 1.15 0.00
C LEU A 60 4.81 0.36 -0.28
N ASP A 61 4.21 0.56 -1.47
CA ASP A 61 2.95 -0.08 -1.84
C ASP A 61 3.15 -1.33 -2.71
N ASN A 62 4.12 -1.28 -3.68
CA ASN A 62 4.36 -2.33 -4.67
C ASN A 62 5.84 -2.55 -4.98
N ALA A 63 6.61 -3.00 -4.00
CA ALA A 63 8.05 -3.19 -4.14
C ALA A 63 8.44 -4.13 -5.30
N ALA A 64 7.66 -5.17 -5.58
CA ALA A 64 7.94 -6.15 -6.61
C ALA A 64 7.96 -5.56 -8.04
N LEU A 65 7.26 -4.45 -8.29
CA LEU A 65 7.30 -3.75 -9.57
C LEU A 65 8.53 -2.84 -9.72
N SER A 66 9.26 -2.54 -8.64
CA SER A 66 10.36 -1.59 -8.65
C SER A 66 11.53 -1.95 -9.59
N PRO A 67 11.88 -3.24 -9.84
CA PRO A 67 12.96 -3.58 -10.79
C PRO A 67 12.63 -3.28 -12.26
N PHE A 68 11.36 -3.02 -12.58
CA PHE A 68 10.94 -2.59 -13.92
C PHE A 68 11.00 -1.08 -14.12
N SER A 69 11.33 -0.31 -13.09
CA SER A 69 11.46 1.14 -13.19
C SER A 69 12.64 1.54 -14.05
N LEU A 70 12.45 2.58 -14.86
CA LEU A 70 13.48 3.13 -15.73
C LEU A 70 14.53 3.97 -14.96
N ASN A 71 14.18 4.47 -13.78
CA ASN A 71 15.02 5.35 -12.98
C ASN A 71 15.91 4.52 -12.06
N ARG A 72 17.21 4.85 -12.02
CA ARG A 72 18.15 4.17 -11.13
C ARG A 72 17.98 4.55 -9.68
N PHE A 73 17.69 5.81 -9.42
CA PHE A 73 17.50 6.34 -8.09
C PHE A 73 16.13 7.03 -8.02
N SER A 74 15.43 6.89 -6.92
CA SER A 74 14.24 7.65 -6.59
C SER A 74 14.15 7.85 -5.09
N ALA A 75 13.79 9.06 -4.68
CA ALA A 75 13.45 9.37 -3.29
C ALA A 75 12.17 10.20 -3.26
N GLY A 76 11.30 9.93 -2.31
CA GLY A 76 10.02 10.61 -2.19
C GLY A 76 9.62 10.84 -0.75
N VAL A 77 8.86 11.92 -0.54
CA VAL A 77 8.21 12.24 0.72
C VAL A 77 6.73 12.52 0.45
N SER A 78 5.87 12.01 1.31
CA SER A 78 4.43 12.21 1.21
C SER A 78 3.86 12.67 2.54
N SER A 79 2.90 13.58 2.46
CA SER A 79 2.10 14.03 3.60
C SER A 79 0.63 13.86 3.28
N GLN A 80 -0.10 13.26 4.20
CA GLN A 80 -1.52 12.96 4.04
C GLN A 80 -2.29 13.48 5.24
N SER A 81 -3.35 14.22 4.99
CA SER A 81 -4.32 14.60 6.01
C SER A 81 -5.44 13.56 5.99
N TRP A 82 -5.33 12.55 6.84
CA TRP A 82 -6.18 11.37 6.87
C TRP A 82 -7.36 11.54 7.81
N MET A 83 -8.55 11.04 7.44
CA MET A 83 -9.75 11.03 8.29
C MET A 83 -10.06 12.38 8.96
N ARG A 84 -10.07 13.48 8.21
CA ARG A 84 -10.28 14.83 8.76
C ARG A 84 -11.66 15.05 9.41
N ASN A 85 -12.62 14.19 9.11
CA ASN A 85 -14.00 14.34 9.54
C ASN A 85 -14.32 13.56 10.82
N VAL A 86 -13.30 13.33 11.65
CA VAL A 86 -13.43 12.64 12.94
C VAL A 86 -13.48 13.67 14.06
N SER A 87 -14.31 13.44 15.09
CA SER A 87 -14.35 14.25 16.30
C SER A 87 -12.98 14.26 16.97
N GLY A 88 -12.51 15.43 17.39
CA GLY A 88 -11.17 15.61 17.99
C GLY A 88 -10.08 16.01 17.00
N GLY A 89 -10.36 16.05 15.69
CA GLY A 89 -9.42 16.46 14.65
C GLY A 89 -8.99 15.30 13.74
N GLY A 90 -8.38 15.63 12.61
CA GLY A 90 -7.91 14.65 11.64
C GLY A 90 -6.57 14.03 12.05
N MET A 91 -6.26 12.89 11.45
CA MET A 91 -4.98 12.22 11.58
C MET A 91 -4.00 12.77 10.53
N SER A 92 -2.70 12.73 10.85
CA SER A 92 -1.64 13.08 9.90
C SER A 92 -0.79 11.85 9.64
N SER A 93 -0.68 11.47 8.36
CA SER A 93 0.20 10.39 7.94
C SER A 93 1.35 10.95 7.10
N TYR A 94 2.55 10.46 7.38
CA TYR A 94 3.75 10.80 6.63
C TYR A 94 4.41 9.53 6.14
N SER A 95 4.93 9.58 4.92
CA SER A 95 5.78 8.52 4.40
C SER A 95 6.99 9.09 3.67
N MET A 96 8.07 8.34 3.69
CA MET A 96 9.26 8.62 2.92
C MET A 96 9.87 7.32 2.41
N SER A 97 10.44 7.38 1.21
CA SER A 97 11.08 6.23 0.60
C SER A 97 12.31 6.65 -0.19
N VAL A 98 13.29 5.76 -0.23
CA VAL A 98 14.47 5.87 -1.09
C VAL A 98 14.66 4.53 -1.77
N ARG A 99 14.92 4.56 -3.07
CA ARG A 99 15.14 3.39 -3.90
C ARG A 99 16.38 3.56 -4.78
N TYR A 100 17.18 2.51 -4.85
CA TYR A 100 18.29 2.40 -5.79
C TYR A 100 18.17 1.11 -6.58
N THR A 101 18.10 1.21 -7.91
CA THR A 101 18.03 0.09 -8.85
C THR A 101 19.37 -0.08 -9.56
N SER A 102 20.05 -1.20 -9.30
CA SER A 102 21.22 -1.64 -10.04
C SER A 102 20.78 -2.70 -11.04
N GLY A 103 21.05 -2.49 -12.33
CA GLY A 103 20.54 -3.37 -13.40
C GLY A 103 20.93 -4.84 -13.25
N LYS A 104 22.02 -5.16 -12.55
CA LYS A 104 22.49 -6.54 -12.30
C LYS A 104 22.22 -7.02 -10.89
N ALA A 105 22.27 -6.12 -9.91
CA ALA A 105 22.15 -6.45 -8.49
C ALA A 105 20.73 -6.28 -7.94
N GLY A 106 19.75 -5.90 -8.75
CA GLY A 106 18.38 -5.69 -8.32
C GLY A 106 18.12 -4.31 -7.74
N THR A 107 17.07 -4.17 -6.98
CA THR A 107 16.59 -2.91 -6.38
C THR A 107 16.64 -3.01 -4.87
N PHE A 108 17.32 -2.06 -4.23
CA PHE A 108 17.35 -1.88 -2.79
C PHE A 108 16.49 -0.67 -2.43
N TYR A 109 15.76 -0.76 -1.33
CA TYR A 109 14.95 0.36 -0.86
C TYR A 109 14.86 0.40 0.66
N LEU A 110 14.68 1.63 1.14
CA LEU A 110 14.38 1.95 2.52
C LEU A 110 13.11 2.79 2.56
N GLY A 111 12.35 2.68 3.61
CA GLY A 111 11.15 3.45 3.80
C GLY A 111 10.79 3.69 5.25
N MET A 112 9.94 4.67 5.44
CA MET A 112 9.34 4.99 6.72
C MET A 112 7.88 5.39 6.47
N ARG A 113 7.00 4.98 7.37
CA ARG A 113 5.62 5.45 7.46
C ARG A 113 5.31 5.85 8.89
N SER A 114 4.48 6.84 9.08
CA SER A 114 3.96 7.20 10.38
C SER A 114 2.51 7.64 10.30
N LEU A 115 1.75 7.39 11.34
CA LEU A 115 0.41 7.90 11.55
C LEU A 115 0.34 8.55 12.92
N LYS A 116 0.14 9.86 12.95
CA LYS A 116 -0.12 10.62 14.16
C LYS A 116 -1.62 10.87 14.28
N MET A 117 -2.17 10.46 15.41
CA MET A 117 -3.57 10.70 15.75
C MET A 117 -3.72 12.02 16.51
N PRO A 118 -4.93 12.62 16.54
CA PRO A 118 -5.17 13.80 17.34
C PRO A 118 -4.96 13.53 18.82
N PRO A 119 -4.59 14.55 19.62
CA PRO A 119 -4.47 14.41 21.05
C PRO A 119 -5.83 14.11 21.68
N PHE A 120 -5.81 13.42 22.80
CA PHE A 120 -6.99 13.14 23.63
C PHE A 120 -6.67 13.35 25.10
N GLU A 121 -7.70 13.66 25.88
CA GLU A 121 -7.60 13.82 27.32
C GLU A 121 -7.61 12.45 27.99
N GLN A 122 -6.66 12.21 28.89
CA GLN A 122 -6.69 11.08 29.82
C GLN A 122 -7.32 11.50 31.11
N THR A 123 -8.28 10.73 31.61
CA THR A 123 -8.95 10.97 32.88
C THR A 123 -8.69 9.83 33.85
N ASP A 124 -8.67 10.16 35.17
CA ASP A 124 -8.66 9.17 36.23
C ASP A 124 -10.06 8.53 36.41
N ASP A 125 -10.17 7.56 37.33
CA ASP A 125 -11.43 6.86 37.64
C ASP A 125 -12.52 7.82 38.23
N TYR A 126 -12.14 9.02 38.61
CA TYR A 126 -13.04 10.06 39.14
C TYR A 126 -13.41 11.12 38.07
N GLY A 127 -12.88 11.00 36.82
CA GLY A 127 -13.15 11.92 35.73
C GLY A 127 -12.27 13.18 35.73
N ASN A 128 -11.23 13.26 36.59
CA ASN A 128 -10.27 14.37 36.52
C ASN A 128 -9.28 14.15 35.37
N VAL A 129 -8.97 15.21 34.63
CA VAL A 129 -7.97 15.17 33.59
C VAL A 129 -6.59 14.98 34.21
N ILE A 130 -5.90 13.89 33.82
CA ILE A 130 -4.52 13.58 34.23
C ILE A 130 -3.54 14.13 33.20
N ASP A 131 -3.86 13.99 31.91
CA ASP A 131 -3.07 14.47 30.79
C ASP A 131 -4.01 14.86 29.62
N ASP A 132 -3.80 16.05 29.07
CA ASP A 132 -4.57 16.60 27.94
C ASP A 132 -3.81 16.61 26.62
N SER A 133 -2.59 16.10 26.62
CA SER A 133 -1.64 16.17 25.49
C SER A 133 -1.25 14.82 24.87
N SER A 134 -1.78 13.71 25.38
CA SER A 134 -1.51 12.38 24.87
C SER A 134 -1.90 12.24 23.40
N SER A 135 -0.96 11.89 22.56
CA SER A 135 -1.15 11.80 21.12
C SER A 135 -0.58 10.48 20.59
N PRO A 136 -1.43 9.53 20.17
CA PRO A 136 -0.96 8.26 19.61
C PRO A 136 -0.09 8.48 18.37
N LEU A 137 0.99 7.69 18.28
CA LEU A 137 1.93 7.74 17.15
C LEU A 137 2.38 6.34 16.76
N ASP A 138 1.91 5.90 15.61
CA ASP A 138 2.39 4.66 15.00
C ASP A 138 3.50 4.97 13.99
N MET A 139 4.56 4.18 14.02
CA MET A 139 5.71 4.30 13.11
C MET A 139 6.11 2.94 12.57
N ALA A 140 6.51 2.91 11.30
CA ALA A 140 7.07 1.73 10.65
C ALA A 140 8.33 2.13 9.86
N PHE A 141 9.42 1.41 10.09
CA PHE A 141 10.67 1.53 9.33
C PHE A 141 10.83 0.26 8.50
N GLU A 142 11.07 0.40 7.22
CA GLU A 142 11.13 -0.73 6.31
C GLU A 142 12.38 -0.69 5.44
N ALA A 143 12.92 -1.89 5.20
CA ALA A 143 14.02 -2.14 4.29
C ALA A 143 13.69 -3.35 3.44
N GLY A 144 14.04 -3.29 2.16
CA GLY A 144 13.73 -4.40 1.28
C GLY A 144 14.60 -4.47 0.05
N TYR A 145 14.41 -5.58 -0.62
CA TYR A 145 15.13 -5.93 -1.83
C TYR A 145 14.17 -6.54 -2.85
N ALA A 146 14.31 -6.11 -4.10
CA ALA A 146 13.56 -6.68 -5.21
C ALA A 146 14.50 -7.07 -6.36
N TYR A 147 14.22 -8.18 -7.00
CA TYR A 147 15.07 -8.74 -8.05
C TYR A 147 14.23 -9.22 -9.24
N ARG A 148 14.67 -8.85 -10.45
CA ARG A 148 14.12 -9.32 -11.72
C ARG A 148 14.90 -10.55 -12.17
N PHE A 149 14.32 -11.74 -11.99
CA PHE A 149 15.02 -13.00 -12.22
C PHE A 149 14.79 -13.60 -13.62
N CYS A 150 13.69 -13.28 -14.27
CA CYS A 150 13.40 -13.66 -15.67
C CYS A 150 12.84 -12.42 -16.38
N GLY A 151 13.21 -12.16 -17.61
CA GLY A 151 12.81 -10.98 -18.38
C GLY A 151 11.55 -10.22 -17.93
N ASP A 152 10.45 -10.93 -17.67
CA ASP A 152 9.16 -10.37 -17.31
C ASP A 152 8.77 -10.58 -15.84
N PHE A 153 9.58 -11.30 -15.03
CA PHE A 153 9.23 -11.64 -13.65
C PHE A 153 10.20 -11.01 -12.65
N SER A 154 9.65 -10.57 -11.53
CA SER A 154 10.40 -10.07 -10.38
C SER A 154 9.78 -10.54 -9.07
N ALA A 155 10.60 -10.55 -8.03
CA ALA A 155 10.18 -10.82 -6.66
C ALA A 155 10.73 -9.74 -5.73
N ALA A 156 10.07 -9.50 -4.62
CA ALA A 156 10.51 -8.60 -3.58
C ALA A 156 10.28 -9.18 -2.19
N LEU A 157 11.17 -8.83 -1.27
CA LEU A 157 11.05 -9.08 0.15
C LEU A 157 11.26 -7.76 0.90
N THR A 158 10.39 -7.46 1.85
CA THR A 158 10.50 -6.32 2.77
C THR A 158 10.53 -6.83 4.20
N ALA A 159 11.42 -6.30 5.01
CA ALA A 159 11.41 -6.44 6.46
C ALA A 159 11.02 -5.08 7.06
N ARG A 160 10.16 -5.10 8.08
CA ARG A 160 9.62 -3.90 8.70
C ARG A 160 9.66 -4.00 10.21
N TYR A 161 10.15 -2.95 10.86
CA TYR A 161 10.05 -2.76 12.29
C TYR A 161 8.97 -1.73 12.59
N LEU A 162 8.07 -2.06 13.52
CA LEU A 162 6.96 -1.19 13.94
C LEU A 162 7.13 -0.80 15.39
N ARG A 163 6.85 0.47 15.68
CA ARG A 163 6.60 1.00 17.03
C ARG A 163 5.20 1.58 17.03
N LEU A 164 4.35 1.02 17.87
CA LEU A 164 2.93 1.35 17.99
C LEU A 164 2.71 1.95 19.37
N ASP A 165 2.49 3.25 19.41
CA ASP A 165 2.33 4.01 20.66
C ASP A 165 0.88 4.47 20.77
N PRO A 166 0.09 3.90 21.68
CA PRO A 166 -1.32 4.27 21.84
C PRO A 166 -1.51 5.63 22.53
N GLY A 167 -0.42 6.31 22.95
CA GLY A 167 -0.48 7.56 23.69
C GLY A 167 -0.83 7.38 25.19
N TYR A 168 -1.07 6.15 25.63
CA TYR A 168 -1.28 5.78 27.04
C TYR A 168 -0.74 4.36 27.26
N GLY A 169 -0.19 4.12 28.46
CA GLY A 169 0.45 2.83 28.77
C GLY A 169 1.74 2.61 27.97
N ASP A 170 2.07 1.36 27.74
CA ASP A 170 3.31 0.97 27.09
C ASP A 170 3.17 0.92 25.57
N ALA A 171 4.15 1.47 24.86
CA ALA A 171 4.27 1.32 23.42
C ALA A 171 4.69 -0.10 23.05
N ALA A 172 4.02 -0.69 22.07
CA ALA A 172 4.31 -2.02 21.59
C ALA A 172 5.25 -1.99 20.37
N ASN A 173 6.10 -3.02 20.26
CA ASN A 173 6.99 -3.20 19.11
C ASN A 173 6.66 -4.49 18.38
N ALA A 174 6.81 -4.47 17.06
CA ALA A 174 6.59 -5.63 16.22
C ALA A 174 7.56 -5.67 15.04
N VAL A 175 7.71 -6.86 14.48
CA VAL A 175 8.44 -7.06 13.22
C VAL A 175 7.48 -7.70 12.21
N SER A 176 7.46 -7.19 11.00
CA SER A 176 6.66 -7.76 9.91
C SER A 176 7.48 -7.92 8.64
N PHE A 177 7.00 -8.79 7.77
CA PHE A 177 7.59 -9.10 6.48
C PHE A 177 6.52 -9.01 5.39
N ASP A 178 6.94 -8.53 4.21
CA ASP A 178 6.13 -8.64 3.00
C ASP A 178 6.91 -9.45 1.97
N ALA A 179 6.19 -10.26 1.19
CA ALA A 179 6.72 -10.96 0.03
C ALA A 179 5.84 -10.66 -1.18
N GLY A 180 6.46 -10.31 -2.30
CA GLY A 180 5.74 -9.96 -3.52
C GLY A 180 6.33 -10.59 -4.76
N LEU A 181 5.45 -10.92 -5.69
CA LEU A 181 5.78 -11.33 -7.05
C LEU A 181 5.13 -10.34 -8.02
N ALA A 182 5.84 -10.01 -9.08
CA ALA A 182 5.28 -9.22 -10.16
C ALA A 182 5.67 -9.83 -11.51
N TRP A 183 4.75 -9.70 -12.45
CA TRP A 183 4.95 -9.98 -13.85
C TRP A 183 4.60 -8.74 -14.64
N ARG A 184 5.46 -8.36 -15.59
CA ARG A 184 5.22 -7.29 -16.53
C ARG A 184 5.74 -7.69 -17.90
N HIS A 185 4.89 -7.54 -18.89
CA HIS A 185 5.26 -7.75 -20.30
C HIS A 185 4.99 -6.49 -21.10
N ASP A 186 6.02 -6.02 -21.82
CA ASP A 186 5.94 -4.86 -22.70
C ASP A 186 5.67 -5.35 -24.13
N PHE A 187 4.70 -4.75 -24.81
CA PHE A 187 4.30 -5.06 -26.17
C PHE A 187 4.75 -3.96 -27.15
N SER A 188 4.95 -4.34 -28.42
CA SER A 188 5.19 -3.40 -29.49
C SER A 188 3.87 -3.09 -30.22
N GLY A 189 3.17 -2.02 -29.86
CA GLY A 189 1.91 -1.68 -30.53
C GLY A 189 1.04 -0.72 -29.71
N VAL A 190 -0.27 -0.73 -29.97
CA VAL A 190 -1.24 0.08 -29.21
C VAL A 190 -1.33 -0.37 -27.75
N LEU A 191 -1.32 -1.67 -27.53
CA LEU A 191 -1.13 -2.21 -26.16
C LEU A 191 0.34 -1.99 -25.80
N GLU A 192 0.59 -1.19 -24.77
CA GLU A 192 1.94 -0.86 -24.30
C GLU A 192 2.50 -1.94 -23.39
N ASP A 193 1.80 -2.23 -22.32
CA ASP A 193 2.19 -3.25 -21.36
C ASP A 193 0.98 -3.86 -20.64
N VAL A 194 1.22 -5.01 -20.04
CA VAL A 194 0.35 -5.65 -19.06
C VAL A 194 1.19 -5.98 -17.84
N ALA A 195 0.67 -5.71 -16.65
CA ALA A 195 1.32 -6.07 -15.39
C ALA A 195 0.36 -6.81 -14.46
N ALA A 196 0.89 -7.72 -13.68
CA ALA A 196 0.19 -8.42 -12.62
C ALA A 196 1.07 -8.52 -11.38
N ILE A 197 0.44 -8.48 -10.20
CA ILE A 197 1.10 -8.62 -8.90
C ILE A 197 0.38 -9.62 -8.03
N ALA A 198 1.14 -10.28 -7.16
CA ALA A 198 0.63 -11.05 -6.04
C ALA A 198 1.55 -10.79 -4.84
N GLN A 199 0.98 -10.39 -3.71
CA GLN A 199 1.74 -9.99 -2.53
C GLN A 199 1.12 -10.56 -1.27
N LEU A 200 1.97 -10.98 -0.34
CA LEU A 200 1.63 -11.24 1.05
C LEU A 200 2.19 -10.08 1.87
N LYS A 201 1.34 -9.39 2.62
CA LYS A 201 1.72 -8.16 3.34
C LYS A 201 1.48 -8.27 4.84
N ASN A 202 2.34 -7.57 5.59
CA ASN A 202 2.23 -7.35 7.04
C ASN A 202 2.29 -8.63 7.87
N PHE A 203 2.86 -9.71 7.34
CA PHE A 203 3.01 -10.97 8.04
C PHE A 203 4.09 -10.87 9.12
N GLY A 204 3.75 -11.04 10.39
CA GLY A 204 4.74 -10.82 11.45
C GLY A 204 4.29 -11.16 12.85
N THR A 205 5.02 -10.63 13.82
CA THR A 205 4.80 -10.87 15.25
C THR A 205 3.55 -10.14 15.76
N SER A 206 2.93 -10.66 16.81
CA SER A 206 1.81 -10.00 17.49
C SER A 206 2.36 -9.06 18.58
N PRO A 207 2.24 -7.72 18.41
CA PRO A 207 2.67 -6.76 19.42
C PRO A 207 1.92 -6.93 20.74
N ASP A 208 2.63 -6.74 21.84
CA ASP A 208 2.12 -6.85 23.19
C ASP A 208 2.12 -5.47 23.86
N TYR A 209 0.96 -5.02 24.29
CA TYR A 209 0.75 -3.74 24.97
C TYR A 209 0.72 -3.86 26.51
N GLY A 210 1.13 -5.01 27.06
CA GLY A 210 0.99 -5.30 28.48
C GLY A 210 -0.45 -5.68 28.91
N SER A 211 -1.45 -5.15 28.22
CA SER A 211 -2.86 -5.50 28.40
C SER A 211 -3.35 -6.65 27.51
N GLY A 212 -2.47 -7.16 26.63
CA GLY A 212 -2.76 -8.25 25.72
C GLY A 212 -2.08 -8.10 24.37
N ARG A 213 -2.00 -9.21 23.66
CA ARG A 213 -1.43 -9.27 22.30
C ARG A 213 -2.49 -8.95 21.27
N ARG A 214 -2.08 -8.25 20.20
CA ARG A 214 -2.91 -7.93 19.04
C ARG A 214 -2.22 -8.42 17.78
N SER A 215 -2.98 -8.76 16.75
CA SER A 215 -2.39 -9.18 15.48
C SER A 215 -2.10 -7.99 14.57
N LEU A 216 -1.09 -8.14 13.70
CA LEU A 216 -0.87 -7.22 12.59
C LEU A 216 -1.90 -7.48 11.48
N PRO A 217 -2.16 -6.51 10.60
CA PRO A 217 -3.19 -6.58 9.57
C PRO A 217 -2.70 -7.38 8.34
N TRP A 218 -2.51 -8.70 8.50
CA TRP A 218 -2.06 -9.58 7.44
C TRP A 218 -3.04 -9.55 6.28
N GLN A 219 -2.50 -9.49 5.06
CA GLN A 219 -3.34 -9.51 3.87
C GLN A 219 -2.62 -10.11 2.66
N VAL A 220 -3.40 -10.72 1.79
CA VAL A 220 -2.99 -11.08 0.43
C VAL A 220 -3.53 -9.99 -0.51
N ASN A 221 -2.66 -9.43 -1.32
CA ASN A 221 -3.03 -8.48 -2.36
C ASN A 221 -2.72 -9.10 -3.73
N ALA A 222 -3.66 -9.01 -4.65
CA ALA A 222 -3.47 -9.42 -6.04
C ALA A 222 -4.03 -8.35 -6.97
N GLY A 223 -3.34 -8.04 -8.06
CA GLY A 223 -3.80 -7.03 -8.99
C GLY A 223 -3.27 -7.21 -10.39
N ALA A 224 -3.95 -6.57 -11.34
CA ALA A 224 -3.53 -6.53 -12.73
C ALA A 224 -3.85 -5.18 -13.35
N SER A 225 -3.04 -4.77 -14.33
CA SER A 225 -3.25 -3.56 -15.11
C SER A 225 -2.82 -3.73 -16.55
N ALA A 226 -3.39 -2.92 -17.44
CA ALA A 226 -3.00 -2.83 -18.84
C ALA A 226 -2.85 -1.37 -19.25
N GLY A 227 -1.83 -1.07 -20.04
CA GLY A 227 -1.54 0.24 -20.60
C GLY A 227 -1.70 0.26 -22.11
N ILE A 228 -2.29 1.33 -22.63
CA ILE A 228 -2.42 1.57 -24.07
C ILE A 228 -1.83 2.91 -24.47
N LEU A 229 -1.24 2.95 -25.66
CA LEU A 229 -0.74 4.16 -26.31
C LEU A 229 -1.83 4.75 -27.21
N LEU A 230 -2.22 5.99 -26.96
CA LEU A 230 -3.16 6.74 -27.76
C LEU A 230 -2.39 7.78 -28.61
N GLY A 231 -1.71 7.29 -29.64
CA GLY A 231 -0.78 8.09 -30.43
C GLY A 231 0.56 8.32 -29.71
N ASN A 232 1.32 9.32 -30.16
CA ASN A 232 2.72 9.48 -29.74
C ASN A 232 2.94 10.07 -28.33
N HIS A 233 1.90 10.68 -27.75
CA HIS A 233 2.05 11.48 -26.52
C HIS A 233 1.09 11.12 -25.42
N ASN A 234 0.06 10.36 -25.71
CA ASN A 234 -1.01 10.05 -24.77
C ASN A 234 -0.91 8.58 -24.37
N ARG A 235 -1.10 8.31 -23.10
CA ARG A 235 -1.19 6.98 -22.54
C ARG A 235 -2.39 6.87 -21.65
N PHE A 236 -3.02 5.76 -21.68
CA PHE A 236 -4.09 5.40 -20.77
C PHE A 236 -3.76 4.04 -20.15
N ARG A 237 -3.88 3.95 -18.85
CA ARG A 237 -3.70 2.70 -18.11
C ARG A 237 -4.86 2.51 -17.17
N ALA A 238 -5.35 1.28 -17.07
CA ALA A 238 -6.36 0.92 -16.12
C ALA A 238 -6.02 -0.43 -15.48
N GLY A 239 -6.53 -0.65 -14.27
CA GLY A 239 -6.32 -1.90 -13.58
C GLY A 239 -7.16 -2.00 -12.32
N ALA A 240 -7.04 -3.16 -11.69
CA ALA A 240 -7.73 -3.48 -10.46
C ALA A 240 -6.82 -4.26 -9.51
N SER A 241 -7.09 -4.16 -8.23
CA SER A 241 -6.49 -5.00 -7.20
C SER A 241 -7.55 -5.49 -6.21
N LEU A 242 -7.27 -6.63 -5.62
CA LEU A 242 -8.04 -7.26 -4.56
C LEU A 242 -7.17 -7.33 -3.31
N ASP A 243 -7.74 -6.97 -2.18
CA ASP A 243 -7.13 -7.10 -0.86
C ASP A 243 -7.95 -8.10 -0.05
N ILE A 244 -7.31 -9.18 0.38
CA ILE A 244 -7.91 -10.26 1.13
C ILE A 244 -7.27 -10.30 2.51
N PRO A 245 -7.95 -9.82 3.57
CA PRO A 245 -7.47 -9.95 4.93
C PRO A 245 -7.35 -11.44 5.31
N VAL A 246 -6.23 -11.80 5.93
CA VAL A 246 -5.94 -13.18 6.37
C VAL A 246 -5.50 -13.23 7.82
N SER A 247 -5.68 -12.13 8.55
CA SER A 247 -5.34 -12.11 9.97
C SER A 247 -6.21 -13.08 10.78
N PRO A 248 -5.69 -13.64 11.88
CA PRO A 248 -6.40 -14.59 12.72
C PRO A 248 -7.75 -14.10 13.22
N GLU A 249 -7.90 -12.79 13.37
CA GLU A 249 -9.13 -12.14 13.82
C GLU A 249 -10.27 -12.22 12.82
N CYS A 250 -9.95 -12.31 11.55
CA CYS A 250 -10.96 -12.45 10.49
C CYS A 250 -11.50 -13.87 10.36
N GLY A 251 -11.13 -14.80 11.26
CA GLY A 251 -11.62 -16.17 11.26
C GLY A 251 -11.17 -17.02 10.08
N GLY A 252 -9.99 -16.71 9.53
CA GLY A 252 -9.43 -17.34 8.33
C GLY A 252 -9.83 -16.60 7.06
N MET A 253 -9.40 -17.11 5.90
CA MET A 253 -9.81 -16.59 4.59
C MET A 253 -11.28 -16.88 4.35
N SER A 254 -12.17 -16.08 4.90
CA SER A 254 -13.57 -16.09 4.53
C SER A 254 -13.78 -14.99 3.49
N PRO A 255 -14.03 -15.31 2.22
CA PRO A 255 -14.28 -14.31 1.17
C PRO A 255 -15.44 -13.38 1.51
N GLU A 256 -16.31 -13.80 2.40
CA GLU A 256 -17.48 -13.04 2.86
C GLU A 256 -17.13 -12.00 3.93
N ARG A 257 -15.94 -12.08 4.54
CA ARG A 257 -15.48 -11.18 5.61
C ARG A 257 -14.22 -10.47 5.21
N GLY A 258 -14.36 -9.30 4.61
CA GLY A 258 -13.27 -8.35 4.51
C GLY A 258 -12.54 -8.23 3.18
N VAL A 259 -12.95 -8.96 2.12
CA VAL A 259 -12.37 -8.74 0.78
C VAL A 259 -12.78 -7.37 0.27
N SER A 260 -11.79 -6.57 -0.13
CA SER A 260 -11.99 -5.30 -0.81
C SER A 260 -11.40 -5.32 -2.22
N ALA A 261 -11.94 -4.47 -3.07
CA ALA A 261 -11.50 -4.31 -4.44
C ALA A 261 -11.23 -2.85 -4.76
N SER A 262 -10.14 -2.59 -5.44
CA SER A 262 -9.77 -1.25 -5.90
C SER A 262 -9.65 -1.23 -7.42
N PHE A 263 -10.21 -0.19 -8.03
CA PHE A 263 -10.14 0.06 -9.47
C PHE A 263 -9.48 1.40 -9.69
N GLY A 264 -8.55 1.49 -10.63
CA GLY A 264 -7.83 2.71 -10.92
C GLY A 264 -7.64 2.90 -12.43
N ALA A 265 -7.66 4.17 -12.84
CA ALA A 265 -7.29 4.57 -14.19
C ALA A 265 -6.37 5.79 -14.15
N GLU A 266 -5.35 5.79 -14.99
CA GLU A 266 -4.37 6.85 -15.15
C GLU A 266 -4.32 7.24 -16.63
N TYR A 267 -4.46 8.53 -16.89
CA TYR A 267 -4.15 9.13 -18.18
C TYR A 267 -2.86 9.96 -18.03
N SER A 268 -1.93 9.82 -18.96
CA SER A 268 -0.73 10.64 -18.99
C SER A 268 -0.49 11.27 -20.34
N PHE A 269 -0.15 12.55 -20.31
CA PHE A 269 0.26 13.34 -21.48
C PHE A 269 1.77 13.57 -21.43
N ARG A 270 2.49 13.08 -22.47
CA ARG A 270 3.95 13.16 -22.60
C ARG A 270 4.74 12.64 -21.41
N ARG A 271 4.14 11.81 -20.55
CA ARG A 271 4.69 11.41 -19.24
C ARG A 271 5.09 12.59 -18.35
N MET A 272 4.45 13.74 -18.55
CA MET A 272 4.69 14.98 -17.78
C MET A 272 3.48 15.37 -16.94
N VAL A 273 2.27 15.19 -17.46
CA VAL A 273 1.02 15.48 -16.77
C VAL A 273 0.24 14.18 -16.62
N TYR A 274 -0.23 13.92 -15.41
CA TYR A 274 -0.99 12.74 -15.07
C TYR A 274 -2.33 13.14 -14.48
N ALA A 275 -3.41 12.52 -14.93
CA ALA A 275 -4.73 12.60 -14.32
C ALA A 275 -5.14 11.18 -13.90
N ARG A 276 -5.62 11.04 -12.67
CA ARG A 276 -5.93 9.74 -12.07
C ARG A 276 -7.31 9.76 -11.45
N VAL A 277 -7.96 8.62 -11.53
CA VAL A 277 -9.24 8.36 -10.86
C VAL A 277 -9.21 6.94 -10.32
N GLY A 278 -9.80 6.76 -9.15
CA GLY A 278 -9.91 5.45 -8.51
C GLY A 278 -11.22 5.28 -7.78
N TYR A 279 -11.58 4.04 -7.55
CA TYR A 279 -12.72 3.65 -6.74
C TYR A 279 -12.41 2.42 -5.91
N HIS A 280 -12.62 2.54 -4.60
CA HIS A 280 -12.43 1.47 -3.62
C HIS A 280 -13.78 0.92 -3.18
N LEU A 281 -13.96 -0.38 -3.36
CA LEU A 281 -15.09 -1.16 -2.88
C LEU A 281 -14.70 -1.84 -1.57
N GLY A 282 -14.83 -1.12 -0.46
CA GLY A 282 -14.67 -1.69 0.87
C GLY A 282 -15.81 -2.63 1.24
N ASN A 283 -15.52 -3.61 2.07
CA ASN A 283 -16.53 -4.51 2.62
C ASN A 283 -17.20 -3.87 3.85
N GLN A 284 -18.43 -3.43 3.69
CA GLN A 284 -19.20 -2.78 4.75
C GLN A 284 -19.48 -3.68 5.96
N SER A 285 -19.53 -5.00 5.79
CA SER A 285 -19.74 -5.93 6.90
C SER A 285 -18.53 -6.05 7.83
N SER A 286 -17.33 -5.70 7.34
CA SER A 286 -16.09 -5.57 8.13
C SER A 286 -15.77 -4.13 8.55
N GLY A 287 -16.68 -3.18 8.33
CA GLY A 287 -16.48 -1.77 8.66
C GLY A 287 -15.65 -0.99 7.65
N GLU A 288 -15.25 -1.60 6.53
CA GLU A 288 -14.46 -0.96 5.49
C GLU A 288 -15.35 -0.07 4.60
N GLN A 289 -14.91 1.16 4.38
CA GLN A 289 -15.71 2.17 3.67
C GLN A 289 -15.50 2.10 2.15
N ARG A 290 -16.54 2.46 1.40
CA ARG A 290 -16.44 2.71 -0.04
C ARG A 290 -16.10 4.17 -0.29
N TRP A 291 -15.16 4.43 -1.19
CA TRP A 291 -14.74 5.78 -1.53
C TRP A 291 -14.18 5.87 -2.94
N GLY A 292 -14.33 7.02 -3.55
CA GLY A 292 -13.68 7.38 -4.79
C GLY A 292 -12.47 8.25 -4.53
N SER A 293 -11.59 8.37 -5.51
CA SER A 293 -10.45 9.28 -5.47
C SER A 293 -10.18 9.91 -6.82
N VAL A 294 -9.58 11.09 -6.77
CA VAL A 294 -9.05 11.79 -7.94
C VAL A 294 -7.66 12.30 -7.62
N GLY A 295 -6.83 12.46 -8.63
CA GLY A 295 -5.50 13.01 -8.43
C GLY A 295 -4.90 13.56 -9.71
N LEU A 296 -3.94 14.45 -9.50
CA LEU A 296 -3.13 15.05 -10.55
C LEU A 296 -1.66 14.85 -10.22
N GLY A 297 -0.84 14.67 -11.26
CA GLY A 297 0.61 14.56 -11.15
C GLY A 297 1.30 15.42 -12.20
N PHE A 298 2.38 16.05 -11.80
CA PHE A 298 3.24 16.83 -12.69
C PHE A 298 4.68 16.35 -12.57
N ARG A 299 5.25 15.94 -13.69
CA ARG A 299 6.64 15.50 -13.79
C ARG A 299 7.43 16.53 -14.57
N PHE A 300 8.40 17.12 -13.92
CA PHE A 300 9.24 18.14 -14.52
C PHE A 300 10.70 17.88 -14.15
N TRP A 301 11.57 17.87 -15.14
CA TRP A 301 12.99 17.63 -14.98
C TRP A 301 13.26 16.30 -14.27
N HIS A 302 13.73 16.32 -13.02
CA HIS A 302 13.97 15.16 -12.17
C HIS A 302 13.04 15.12 -10.94
N MET A 303 11.94 15.82 -10.99
CA MET A 303 10.98 15.93 -9.90
C MET A 303 9.58 15.51 -10.36
N THR A 304 8.83 14.94 -9.45
CA THR A 304 7.40 14.68 -9.63
C THR A 304 6.64 15.23 -8.43
N LEU A 305 5.58 15.97 -8.70
CA LEU A 305 4.64 16.46 -7.70
C LEU A 305 3.29 15.81 -7.96
N ASP A 306 2.79 15.06 -6.98
CA ASP A 306 1.49 14.39 -7.06
C ASP A 306 0.57 14.88 -5.95
N GLY A 307 -0.70 15.08 -6.30
CA GLY A 307 -1.78 15.39 -5.37
C GLY A 307 -2.94 14.41 -5.52
N ALA A 308 -3.58 14.08 -4.40
CA ALA A 308 -4.75 13.22 -4.39
C ALA A 308 -5.82 13.72 -3.42
N TRP A 309 -7.07 13.45 -3.74
CA TRP A 309 -8.22 13.78 -2.91
C TRP A 309 -9.19 12.61 -2.89
N ILE A 310 -9.65 12.24 -1.67
CA ILE A 310 -10.68 11.23 -1.47
C ILE A 310 -12.07 11.87 -1.52
N LEU A 311 -12.91 11.27 -2.33
CA LEU A 311 -14.33 11.58 -2.48
C LEU A 311 -15.14 10.50 -1.76
N ALA A 312 -15.72 10.85 -0.63
CA ALA A 312 -16.52 9.93 0.17
C ALA A 312 -17.84 10.58 0.59
N GLN A 313 -18.78 9.77 1.05
CA GLN A 313 -20.09 10.24 1.56
C GLN A 313 -19.90 11.23 2.72
N SER A 314 -20.89 12.09 2.94
CA SER A 314 -20.84 13.14 3.97
C SER A 314 -20.64 12.61 5.39
N SER A 315 -21.12 11.40 5.68
CA SER A 315 -20.98 10.71 6.96
C SER A 315 -19.66 9.94 7.10
N SER A 316 -18.87 9.81 6.02
CA SER A 316 -17.63 9.06 6.04
C SER A 316 -16.51 9.85 6.73
N PRO A 317 -15.73 9.24 7.65
CA PRO A 317 -14.54 9.87 8.22
C PRO A 317 -13.45 10.16 7.16
N LEU A 318 -13.44 9.41 6.03
CA LEU A 318 -12.49 9.60 4.94
C LEU A 318 -12.76 10.85 4.09
N ARG A 319 -13.92 11.48 4.25
CA ARG A 319 -14.25 12.71 3.51
C ARG A 319 -13.22 13.80 3.78
N ASN A 320 -12.86 14.56 2.73
CA ASN A 320 -11.86 15.63 2.78
C ASN A 320 -10.42 15.15 3.13
N THR A 321 -10.14 13.88 2.98
CA THR A 321 -8.76 13.37 3.02
C THR A 321 -8.03 13.81 1.76
N PHE A 322 -6.86 14.41 1.91
CA PHE A 322 -5.99 14.76 0.81
C PHE A 322 -4.55 14.36 1.07
N SER A 323 -3.79 14.19 0.01
CA SER A 323 -2.38 13.82 0.05
C SER A 323 -1.58 14.63 -0.95
N GLY A 324 -0.36 14.98 -0.58
CA GLY A 324 0.68 15.55 -1.43
C GLY A 324 1.94 14.72 -1.38
N THR A 325 2.54 14.41 -2.53
CA THR A 325 3.81 13.68 -2.64
C THR A 325 4.78 14.45 -3.52
N LEU A 326 6.00 14.62 -3.04
CA LEU A 326 7.12 15.14 -3.81
C LEU A 326 8.16 14.04 -3.95
N SER A 327 8.57 13.75 -5.18
CA SER A 327 9.60 12.76 -5.49
C SER A 327 10.68 13.35 -6.37
N VAL A 328 11.92 12.87 -6.20
CA VAL A 328 13.05 13.13 -7.09
C VAL A 328 13.57 11.81 -7.64
N TRP A 329 14.07 11.85 -8.89
CA TRP A 329 14.54 10.64 -9.55
C TRP A 329 15.69 10.92 -10.52
N PHE A 330 16.59 9.94 -10.69
CA PHE A 330 17.75 10.01 -11.56
C PHE A 330 18.00 8.69 -12.28
#